data_a14232881a401f5723aed2eb21725511
#
_entry.id   a14232881a401f5723aed2eb21725511
#
_cell.length_a   1.000
_cell.length_b   1.000
_cell.length_c   1.000
_cell.angle_alpha   90.00
_cell.angle_beta   90.00
_cell.angle_gamma   90.00
#
_symmetry.space_group_name_H-M   'P 1'
#
loop_
_entity.id
_entity.type
_entity.pdbx_description
1 polymer ?
#
loop_
_entity_poly.entity_id
_entity_poly.type
_entity_poly.pdbx_seq_one_letter_code
_entity_poly.pdbx_strand_id
1 'polypeptide(L)'
;MKKLLLILIACFLCEFSIAQSKDQKAIVQVLESQRLAWNNADLLGYMNGYWHSDSLVFIGKRGPQYGWQKTYDNYLKSYPDKAAMGELHFTLLKIECIDSKNAFVLGKWLLKREKDEPQGYFTLRLRKIKGTWKVVYDHSS
;
A
#
# COMPACT_ATOMS: atom_id res chain seq x y z
N MET A 1 41.09 7.89 19.48
CA MET A 1 40.13 6.77 19.47
C MET A 1 38.68 7.22 19.69
N LYS A 2 38.34 7.95 20.76
CA LYS A 2 36.96 8.40 21.01
C LYS A 2 36.32 9.25 19.87
N LYS A 3 37.12 10.17 19.25
CA LYS A 3 36.62 11.00 18.12
C LYS A 3 36.37 10.18 16.84
N LEU A 4 37.17 9.16 16.57
CA LEU A 4 36.99 8.28 15.41
C LEU A 4 35.75 7.38 15.56
N LEU A 5 35.49 6.91 16.79
CA LEU A 5 34.30 6.13 17.12
C LEU A 5 33.00 6.95 16.96
N LEU A 6 33.04 8.23 17.37
CA LEU A 6 31.89 9.15 17.22
C LEU A 6 31.56 9.45 15.75
N ILE A 7 32.57 9.58 14.88
CA ILE A 7 32.38 9.81 13.44
C ILE A 7 31.79 8.56 12.78
N LEU A 8 32.27 7.36 13.14
CA LEU A 8 31.71 6.10 12.65
C LEU A 8 30.23 5.91 13.03
N ILE A 9 29.84 6.24 14.27
CA ILE A 9 28.48 6.18 14.74
C ILE A 9 27.59 7.21 14.01
N ALA A 10 28.06 8.43 13.78
CA ALA A 10 27.34 9.47 13.08
C ALA A 10 27.09 9.10 11.60
N CYS A 11 28.08 8.50 10.90
CA CYS A 11 27.90 8.00 9.54
C CYS A 11 26.85 6.88 9.47
N PHE A 12 26.86 5.94 10.42
CA PHE A 12 25.90 4.83 10.45
C PHE A 12 24.45 5.32 10.67
N LEU A 13 24.25 6.33 11.52
CA LEU A 13 22.93 6.93 11.75
C LEU A 13 22.42 7.70 10.53
N CYS A 14 23.33 8.33 9.76
CA CYS A 14 22.97 9.06 8.55
C CYS A 14 22.49 8.10 7.43
N GLU A 15 23.16 6.98 7.23
CA GLU A 15 22.76 5.97 6.24
C GLU A 15 21.40 5.35 6.57
N PHE A 16 21.10 5.12 7.84
CA PHE A 16 19.81 4.58 8.27
C PHE A 16 18.65 5.55 7.97
N SER A 17 18.85 6.84 8.20
CA SER A 17 17.85 7.88 7.91
C SER A 17 17.57 8.02 6.41
N ILE A 18 18.59 7.93 5.56
CA ILE A 18 18.46 8.01 4.10
C ILE A 18 17.73 6.77 3.55
N ALA A 19 18.04 5.59 4.05
CA ALA A 19 17.39 4.34 3.65
C ALA A 19 15.89 4.35 4.00
N GLN A 20 15.53 4.81 5.19
CA GLN A 20 14.14 4.93 5.62
C GLN A 20 13.35 5.92 4.74
N SER A 21 13.93 7.07 4.39
CA SER A 21 13.31 8.03 3.47
C SER A 21 13.11 7.44 2.07
N LYS A 22 14.06 6.64 1.57
CA LYS A 22 13.96 5.94 0.27
C LYS A 22 12.83 4.91 0.27
N ASP A 23 12.69 4.12 1.32
CA ASP A 23 11.65 3.11 1.44
C ASP A 23 10.25 3.75 1.58
N GLN A 24 10.12 4.83 2.33
CA GLN A 24 8.86 5.58 2.39
C GLN A 24 8.44 6.12 1.02
N LYS A 25 9.36 6.68 0.24
CA LYS A 25 9.09 7.13 -1.13
C LYS A 25 8.67 5.99 -2.04
N ALA A 26 9.31 4.83 -1.95
CA ALA A 26 8.95 3.66 -2.73
C ALA A 26 7.56 3.13 -2.37
N ILE A 27 7.17 3.16 -1.09
CA ILE A 27 5.82 2.80 -0.65
C ILE A 27 4.78 3.78 -1.19
N VAL A 28 5.02 5.09 -1.10
CA VAL A 28 4.14 6.10 -1.72
C VAL A 28 3.94 5.82 -3.21
N GLN A 29 5.01 5.45 -3.91
CA GLN A 29 4.96 5.16 -5.34
C GLN A 29 4.13 3.92 -5.67
N VAL A 30 4.15 2.87 -4.82
CA VAL A 30 3.26 1.71 -4.96
C VAL A 30 1.79 2.14 -4.88
N LEU A 31 1.42 2.93 -3.87
CA LEU A 31 0.04 3.38 -3.68
C LEU A 31 -0.40 4.35 -4.78
N GLU A 32 0.49 5.21 -5.24
CA GLU A 32 0.19 6.12 -6.36
C GLU A 32 -0.01 5.34 -7.66
N SER A 33 0.80 4.31 -7.93
CA SER A 33 0.62 3.43 -9.08
C SER A 33 -0.73 2.70 -9.03
N GLN A 34 -1.15 2.24 -7.84
CA GLN A 34 -2.48 1.66 -7.65
C GLN A 34 -3.59 2.67 -7.95
N ARG A 35 -3.50 3.90 -7.41
CA ARG A 35 -4.48 4.95 -7.65
C ARG A 35 -4.60 5.28 -9.14
N LEU A 36 -3.48 5.41 -9.85
CA LEU A 36 -3.46 5.68 -11.28
C LEU A 36 -4.07 4.53 -12.09
N ALA A 37 -3.73 3.29 -11.77
CA ALA A 37 -4.31 2.11 -12.43
C ALA A 37 -5.83 2.06 -12.23
N TRP A 38 -6.31 2.26 -11.01
CA TRP A 38 -7.74 2.35 -10.71
C TRP A 38 -8.42 3.44 -11.54
N ASN A 39 -7.86 4.64 -11.57
CA ASN A 39 -8.44 5.77 -12.28
C ASN A 39 -8.42 5.61 -13.81
N ASN A 40 -7.60 4.68 -14.33
CA ASN A 40 -7.61 4.22 -15.70
C ASN A 40 -8.49 2.98 -15.95
N ALA A 41 -9.28 2.54 -14.97
CA ALA A 41 -10.09 1.32 -15.01
C ALA A 41 -9.25 0.03 -15.20
N ASP A 42 -7.98 0.06 -14.81
CA ASP A 42 -7.07 -1.08 -14.85
C ASP A 42 -7.02 -1.76 -13.47
N LEU A 43 -8.00 -2.64 -13.20
CA LEU A 43 -8.04 -3.41 -11.95
C LEU A 43 -6.87 -4.37 -11.80
N LEU A 44 -6.34 -4.91 -12.90
CA LEU A 44 -5.17 -5.77 -12.83
C LEU A 44 -3.94 -4.98 -12.43
N GLY A 45 -3.75 -3.79 -13.01
CA GLY A 45 -2.70 -2.84 -12.61
C GLY A 45 -2.81 -2.42 -11.15
N TYR A 46 -4.04 -2.17 -10.66
CA TYR A 46 -4.30 -1.91 -9.24
C TYR A 46 -3.84 -3.08 -8.35
N MET A 47 -4.17 -4.31 -8.72
CA MET A 47 -3.80 -5.52 -8.00
C MET A 47 -2.30 -5.84 -8.04
N ASN A 48 -1.52 -5.23 -8.94
CA ASN A 48 -0.07 -5.34 -8.95
C ASN A 48 0.60 -4.72 -7.71
N GLY A 49 -0.06 -3.83 -6.98
CA GLY A 49 0.39 -3.34 -5.69
C GLY A 49 0.36 -4.38 -4.58
N TYR A 50 -0.48 -5.40 -4.73
CA TYR A 50 -0.62 -6.50 -3.77
C TYR A 50 0.37 -7.64 -4.05
N TRP A 51 0.70 -8.37 -3.01
CA TRP A 51 1.48 -9.59 -3.10
C TRP A 51 0.70 -10.70 -3.81
N HIS A 52 1.20 -11.18 -4.93
CA HIS A 52 0.59 -12.27 -5.69
C HIS A 52 0.86 -13.61 -4.97
N SER A 53 0.02 -13.93 -3.99
CA SER A 53 0.17 -15.11 -3.12
C SER A 53 -1.17 -15.50 -2.52
N ASP A 54 -1.33 -16.79 -2.24
CA ASP A 54 -2.47 -17.32 -1.48
C ASP A 54 -2.49 -16.84 -0.02
N SER A 55 -1.35 -16.33 0.47
CA SER A 55 -1.20 -15.77 1.81
C SER A 55 -1.54 -14.27 1.91
N LEU A 56 -1.94 -13.62 0.81
CA LEU A 56 -2.49 -12.26 0.88
C LEU A 56 -3.76 -12.25 1.75
N VAL A 57 -3.88 -11.28 2.64
CA VAL A 57 -5.09 -11.09 3.46
C VAL A 57 -5.71 -9.74 3.14
N PHE A 58 -6.99 -9.75 2.80
CA PHE A 58 -7.81 -8.57 2.64
C PHE A 58 -9.01 -8.63 3.60
N ILE A 59 -9.21 -7.60 4.42
CA ILE A 59 -10.34 -7.49 5.34
C ILE A 59 -11.18 -6.28 4.94
N GLY A 60 -12.39 -6.55 4.50
CA GLY A 60 -13.40 -5.53 4.24
C GLY A 60 -14.63 -5.75 5.12
N LYS A 61 -15.75 -5.09 4.80
CA LYS A 61 -17.01 -5.18 5.56
C LYS A 61 -17.54 -6.61 5.75
N ARG A 62 -17.22 -7.53 4.84
CA ARG A 62 -17.64 -8.93 4.89
C ARG A 62 -16.67 -9.85 5.64
N GLY A 63 -15.65 -9.28 6.27
CA GLY A 63 -14.62 -10.02 6.99
C GLY A 63 -13.41 -10.39 6.12
N PRO A 64 -12.54 -11.29 6.61
CA PRO A 64 -11.29 -11.61 5.96
C PRO A 64 -11.48 -12.47 4.70
N GLN A 65 -10.67 -12.15 3.70
CA GLN A 65 -10.53 -12.91 2.45
C GLN A 65 -9.04 -13.24 2.29
N TYR A 66 -8.74 -14.43 1.79
CA TYR A 66 -7.39 -14.93 1.64
C TYR A 66 -7.09 -15.18 0.16
N GLY A 67 -5.89 -14.83 -0.25
CA GLY A 67 -5.36 -15.07 -1.59
C GLY A 67 -5.59 -13.90 -2.56
N TRP A 68 -4.58 -13.70 -3.42
CA TRP A 68 -4.58 -12.65 -4.43
C TRP A 68 -5.70 -12.84 -5.47
N GLN A 69 -5.85 -14.05 -5.99
CA GLN A 69 -6.86 -14.35 -7.01
C GLN A 69 -8.28 -14.10 -6.48
N LYS A 70 -8.57 -14.56 -5.27
CA LYS A 70 -9.87 -14.35 -4.63
C LYS A 70 -10.18 -12.88 -4.43
N THR A 71 -9.18 -12.10 -4.03
CA THR A 71 -9.31 -10.65 -3.86
C THR A 71 -9.59 -9.98 -5.20
N TYR A 72 -8.85 -10.34 -6.26
CA TYR A 72 -9.06 -9.81 -7.60
C TYR A 72 -10.47 -10.13 -8.15
N ASP A 73 -10.92 -11.39 -8.04
CA ASP A 73 -12.25 -11.80 -8.48
C ASP A 73 -13.38 -11.03 -7.77
N ASN A 74 -13.18 -10.71 -6.48
CA ASN A 74 -14.12 -9.91 -5.71
C ASN A 74 -14.13 -8.44 -6.15
N TYR A 75 -12.97 -7.87 -6.52
CA TYR A 75 -12.90 -6.55 -7.11
C TYR A 75 -13.63 -6.48 -8.46
N LEU A 76 -13.41 -7.45 -9.35
CA LEU A 76 -14.13 -7.54 -10.64
C LEU A 76 -15.64 -7.59 -10.47
N LYS A 77 -16.14 -8.32 -9.47
CA LYS A 77 -17.58 -8.40 -9.17
C LYS A 77 -18.14 -7.12 -8.56
N SER A 78 -17.36 -6.45 -7.70
CA SER A 78 -17.81 -5.26 -6.98
C SER A 78 -17.70 -3.99 -7.83
N TYR A 79 -16.81 -3.98 -8.81
CA TYR A 79 -16.50 -2.83 -9.66
C TYR A 79 -16.49 -3.26 -11.14
N PRO A 80 -17.65 -3.61 -11.71
CA PRO A 80 -17.74 -4.19 -13.05
C PRO A 80 -17.44 -3.18 -14.17
N ASP A 81 -17.50 -1.89 -13.88
CA ASP A 81 -17.31 -0.83 -14.86
C ASP A 81 -16.73 0.46 -14.23
N LYS A 82 -16.39 1.42 -15.06
CA LYS A 82 -15.83 2.71 -14.63
C LYS A 82 -16.78 3.50 -13.73
N ALA A 83 -18.10 3.41 -13.95
CA ALA A 83 -19.09 4.11 -13.14
C ALA A 83 -19.12 3.57 -11.70
N ALA A 84 -19.03 2.24 -11.55
CA ALA A 84 -18.92 1.60 -10.23
C ALA A 84 -17.58 1.89 -9.56
N MET A 85 -16.48 1.99 -10.31
CA MET A 85 -15.16 2.31 -9.80
C MET A 85 -15.06 3.76 -9.30
N GLY A 86 -15.59 4.71 -10.07
CA GLY A 86 -15.41 6.14 -9.81
C GLY A 86 -13.95 6.57 -9.92
N GLU A 87 -13.63 7.70 -9.30
CA GLU A 87 -12.27 8.24 -9.19
C GLU A 87 -11.74 7.99 -7.77
N LEU A 88 -10.63 7.26 -7.67
CA LEU A 88 -10.00 6.92 -6.40
C LEU A 88 -9.05 8.04 -5.95
N HIS A 89 -9.20 8.43 -4.69
CA HIS A 89 -8.30 9.34 -3.99
C HIS A 89 -7.78 8.66 -2.72
N PHE A 90 -6.47 8.78 -2.48
CA PHE A 90 -5.84 8.39 -1.22
C PHE A 90 -5.36 9.61 -0.46
N THR A 91 -5.56 9.60 0.86
CA THR A 91 -4.89 10.51 1.80
C THR A 91 -4.06 9.66 2.75
N LEU A 92 -2.73 9.72 2.62
CA LEU A 92 -1.82 8.99 3.48
C LEU A 92 -1.64 9.77 4.79
N LEU A 93 -1.98 9.13 5.91
CA LEU A 93 -1.92 9.74 7.24
C LEU A 93 -0.63 9.38 7.97
N LYS A 94 -0.14 8.15 7.80
CA LYS A 94 1.11 7.68 8.41
C LYS A 94 1.75 6.60 7.54
N ILE A 95 3.07 6.69 7.39
CA ILE A 95 3.91 5.62 6.84
C ILE A 95 5.00 5.34 7.86
N GLU A 96 5.07 4.12 8.36
CA GLU A 96 6.01 3.67 9.36
C GLU A 96 6.80 2.47 8.82
N CYS A 97 8.08 2.68 8.50
CA CYS A 97 8.99 1.58 8.20
C CYS A 97 9.41 0.94 9.52
N ILE A 98 8.95 -0.28 9.77
CA ILE A 98 9.26 -1.04 10.98
C ILE A 98 10.70 -1.55 10.93
N ASP A 99 11.09 -2.04 9.77
CA ASP A 99 12.45 -2.48 9.43
C ASP A 99 12.70 -2.34 7.92
N SER A 100 13.84 -2.85 7.43
CA SER A 100 14.22 -2.78 6.01
C SER A 100 13.30 -3.58 5.06
N LYS A 101 12.38 -4.39 5.58
CA LYS A 101 11.52 -5.30 4.81
C LYS A 101 10.04 -5.18 5.16
N ASN A 102 9.68 -4.50 6.23
CA ASN A 102 8.32 -4.39 6.74
C ASN A 102 7.95 -2.94 7.00
N ALA A 103 6.76 -2.57 6.56
CA ALA A 103 6.19 -1.24 6.78
C ALA A 103 4.69 -1.34 7.07
N PHE A 104 4.18 -0.30 7.73
CA PHE A 104 2.80 -0.10 8.03
C PHE A 104 2.33 1.25 7.45
N VAL A 105 1.14 1.27 6.86
CA VAL A 105 0.54 2.50 6.31
C VAL A 105 -0.87 2.65 6.86
N LEU A 106 -1.18 3.84 7.34
CA LEU A 106 -2.53 4.29 7.66
C LEU A 106 -2.94 5.36 6.66
N GLY A 107 -4.14 5.24 6.09
CA GLY A 107 -4.67 6.22 5.17
C GLY A 107 -6.19 6.24 5.09
N LYS A 108 -6.69 7.16 4.27
CA LYS A 108 -8.10 7.25 3.87
C LYS A 108 -8.20 6.96 2.39
N TRP A 109 -9.29 6.32 2.01
CA TRP A 109 -9.72 6.18 0.62
C TRP A 109 -11.04 6.91 0.41
N LEU A 110 -11.22 7.43 -0.78
CA LEU A 110 -12.46 8.06 -1.26
C LEU A 110 -12.64 7.66 -2.72
N LEU A 111 -13.84 7.20 -3.07
CA LEU A 111 -14.26 7.01 -4.46
C LEU A 111 -15.27 8.11 -4.82
N LYS A 112 -14.89 9.00 -5.72
CA LYS A 112 -15.84 9.96 -6.30
C LYS A 112 -16.58 9.30 -7.44
N ARG A 113 -17.88 9.08 -7.26
CA ARG A 113 -18.80 8.56 -8.28
C ARG A 113 -19.89 9.60 -8.56
N GLU A 114 -20.59 9.44 -9.65
CA GLU A 114 -21.65 10.38 -10.05
C GLU A 114 -22.76 10.51 -8.99
N LYS A 115 -23.10 9.41 -8.32
CA LYS A 115 -24.26 9.34 -7.40
C LYS A 115 -23.88 9.35 -5.92
N ASP A 116 -22.65 9.04 -5.57
CA ASP A 116 -22.20 8.91 -4.19
C ASP A 116 -20.68 9.05 -4.06
N GLU A 117 -20.22 9.25 -2.82
CA GLU A 117 -18.79 9.36 -2.49
C GLU A 117 -18.45 8.42 -1.31
N PRO A 118 -18.46 7.08 -1.53
CA PRO A 118 -18.05 6.17 -0.47
C PRO A 118 -16.60 6.40 -0.09
N GLN A 119 -16.34 6.37 1.21
CA GLN A 119 -15.02 6.62 1.79
C GLN A 119 -14.83 5.82 3.07
N GLY A 120 -13.59 5.68 3.47
CA GLY A 120 -13.24 5.00 4.71
C GLY A 120 -11.76 5.10 5.00
N TYR A 121 -11.32 4.32 5.98
CA TYR A 121 -9.92 4.22 6.35
C TYR A 121 -9.36 2.88 5.95
N PHE A 122 -8.05 2.85 5.74
CA PHE A 122 -7.31 1.60 5.55
C PHE A 122 -6.06 1.54 6.41
N THR A 123 -5.71 0.34 6.79
CA THR A 123 -4.41 0.01 7.35
C THR A 123 -3.78 -1.08 6.49
N LEU A 124 -2.55 -0.84 6.05
CA LEU A 124 -1.81 -1.77 5.20
C LEU A 124 -0.55 -2.23 5.92
N ARG A 125 -0.26 -3.52 5.85
CA ARG A 125 1.10 -4.01 6.05
C ARG A 125 1.72 -4.27 4.69
N LEU A 126 2.89 -3.69 4.47
CA LEU A 126 3.69 -3.94 3.27
C LEU A 126 4.94 -4.73 3.62
N ARG A 127 5.38 -5.55 2.68
CA ARG A 127 6.67 -6.25 2.74
C ARG A 127 7.47 -5.98 1.48
N LYS A 128 8.80 -5.86 1.66
CA LYS A 128 9.71 -5.82 0.52
C LYS A 128 10.01 -7.25 0.07
N ILE A 129 9.47 -7.63 -1.09
CA ILE A 129 9.58 -8.97 -1.68
C ILE A 129 10.39 -8.86 -2.96
N LYS A 130 11.54 -9.53 -3.03
CA LYS A 130 12.48 -9.44 -4.16
C LYS A 130 12.81 -8.00 -4.55
N GLY A 131 13.03 -7.14 -3.52
CA GLY A 131 13.38 -5.73 -3.69
C GLY A 131 12.21 -4.78 -3.95
N THR A 132 10.97 -5.26 -4.09
CA THR A 132 9.77 -4.46 -4.37
C THR A 132 8.80 -4.48 -3.19
N TRP A 133 8.28 -3.32 -2.80
CA TRP A 133 7.25 -3.22 -1.78
C TRP A 133 5.91 -3.72 -2.30
N LYS A 134 5.25 -4.59 -1.54
CA LYS A 134 3.92 -5.17 -1.84
C LYS A 134 3.03 -5.15 -0.62
N VAL A 135 1.76 -4.84 -0.82
CA VAL A 135 0.73 -4.99 0.21
C VAL A 135 0.52 -6.48 0.46
N VAL A 136 0.75 -6.93 1.69
CA VAL A 136 0.56 -8.32 2.12
C VAL A 136 -0.64 -8.48 3.03
N TYR A 137 -1.11 -7.37 3.62
CA TYR A 137 -2.27 -7.31 4.48
C TYR A 137 -2.97 -5.97 4.25
N ASP A 138 -4.28 -6.00 4.03
CA ASP A 138 -5.14 -4.83 3.86
C ASP A 138 -6.35 -4.96 4.76
N HIS A 139 -6.61 -3.95 5.57
CA HIS A 139 -7.85 -3.80 6.32
C HIS A 139 -8.47 -2.47 5.96
N SER A 140 -9.56 -2.52 5.22
CA SER A 140 -10.31 -1.36 4.74
C SER A 140 -11.73 -1.36 5.30
N SER A 141 -12.13 -0.22 5.88
CA SER A 141 -13.45 -0.01 6.49
C SER A 141 -14.38 0.77 5.56
#